data_960442a8332189db12e1ec9fb2684d31
#
_entry.id   960442a8332189db12e1ec9fb2684d31
#
_cell.length_a   1.000
_cell.length_b   1.000
_cell.length_c   1.000
_cell.angle_alpha   90.00
_cell.angle_beta   90.00
_cell.angle_gamma   90.00
#
_symmetry.space_group_name_H-M   'P 1'
#
loop_
_entity.id
_entity.type
_entity.pdbx_description
1 polymer ?
#
loop_
_entity_poly.entity_id
_entity_poly.type
_entity_poly.pdbx_seq_one_letter_code
_entity_poly.pdbx_strand_id
1 'polypeptide(L)'
;LLVDTLFDLKLTASMLDTMKGATQSAPIATVVNTHANGDHCYGNELVVGAEIVASAATAHEMTEVPPAMLAALNKAPGEVGDLFRSFFGDFEFDGIEMTLPTQTFTGRLTVQAGGRDVELIEVGPAHTAGDTIAYVPDAQTVYTGDILFIGGAPIVWAGPLENWIAACDLINSLDVETVVPGHGPLTDKAGVTRVREYLAYVLSEASARQAQGMDAFDAAREICADILGDPKKSFATWKEFGRISVNVDTVYRSKDSTHKSPDVVE
;
A
#
# COMPACT_ATOMS: atom_id res chain seq x y z
N LEU A 1 15.92 12.24 -4.94
CA LEU A 1 15.17 10.97 -4.92
C LEU A 1 13.69 11.28 -4.77
N LEU A 2 12.83 10.54 -5.45
CA LEU A 2 11.38 10.55 -5.33
C LEU A 2 10.94 9.18 -4.78
N VAL A 3 10.00 9.16 -3.84
CA VAL A 3 9.34 7.94 -3.37
C VAL A 3 7.95 7.91 -3.99
N ASP A 4 7.69 6.90 -4.78
CA ASP A 4 6.50 6.64 -5.57
C ASP A 4 6.14 7.72 -6.62
N THR A 5 5.35 7.31 -7.58
CA THR A 5 4.61 8.16 -8.51
C THR A 5 3.12 8.03 -8.23
N LEU A 6 2.23 8.41 -9.15
CA LEU A 6 0.80 8.39 -8.88
C LEU A 6 0.05 7.52 -9.90
N PHE A 7 -1.27 7.40 -9.69
CA PHE A 7 -2.14 6.43 -10.35
C PHE A 7 -2.36 6.68 -11.84
N ASP A 8 -2.20 7.92 -12.30
CA ASP A 8 -2.25 8.25 -13.72
C ASP A 8 -1.20 9.32 -14.08
N LEU A 9 -1.01 9.53 -15.39
CA LEU A 9 -0.03 10.46 -15.90
C LEU A 9 -0.36 11.91 -15.57
N LYS A 10 -1.64 12.26 -15.52
CA LYS A 10 -2.09 13.62 -15.24
C LYS A 10 -1.81 14.03 -13.79
N LEU A 11 -2.09 13.13 -12.84
CA LEU A 11 -1.77 13.35 -11.43
C LEU A 11 -0.27 13.42 -11.22
N THR A 12 0.50 12.50 -11.81
CA THR A 12 1.95 12.49 -11.70
C THR A 12 2.56 13.74 -12.31
N ALA A 13 2.11 14.19 -13.47
CA ALA A 13 2.56 15.44 -14.08
C ALA A 13 2.29 16.65 -13.18
N SER A 14 1.11 16.72 -12.56
CA SER A 14 0.74 17.77 -11.61
C SER A 14 1.61 17.76 -10.36
N MET A 15 1.91 16.57 -9.81
CA MET A 15 2.85 16.41 -8.69
C MET A 15 4.24 16.93 -9.07
N LEU A 16 4.80 16.46 -10.20
CA LEU A 16 6.13 16.89 -10.68
C LEU A 16 6.18 18.39 -10.93
N ASP A 17 5.12 18.98 -11.46
CA ASP A 17 4.99 20.42 -11.64
C ASP A 17 5.06 21.18 -10.31
N THR A 18 4.36 20.71 -9.31
CA THR A 18 4.38 21.28 -7.95
C THR A 18 5.77 21.19 -7.32
N MET A 19 6.53 20.14 -7.64
CA MET A 19 7.88 19.91 -7.13
C MET A 19 8.97 20.71 -7.87
N LYS A 20 8.68 21.36 -9.00
CA LYS A 20 9.67 22.06 -9.84
C LYS A 20 10.56 23.04 -9.06
N GLY A 21 9.99 23.76 -8.09
CA GLY A 21 10.77 24.67 -7.25
C GLY A 21 11.89 23.98 -6.45
N ALA A 22 11.65 22.76 -5.98
CA ALA A 22 12.62 21.97 -5.25
C ALA A 22 13.56 21.19 -6.18
N THR A 23 13.08 20.77 -7.36
CA THR A 23 13.83 19.89 -8.26
C THR A 23 14.62 20.61 -9.34
N GLN A 24 14.45 21.92 -9.50
CA GLN A 24 15.16 22.73 -10.53
C GLN A 24 16.68 22.66 -10.38
N SER A 25 17.20 22.71 -9.15
CA SER A 25 18.62 22.62 -8.84
C SER A 25 19.11 21.22 -8.46
N ALA A 26 18.17 20.32 -8.19
CA ALA A 26 18.43 18.93 -7.77
C ALA A 26 17.44 18.01 -8.50
N PRO A 27 17.68 17.68 -9.78
CA PRO A 27 16.81 16.82 -10.56
C PRO A 27 16.56 15.47 -9.89
N ILE A 28 15.39 14.90 -10.12
CA ILE A 28 15.08 13.55 -9.65
C ILE A 28 15.92 12.55 -10.44
N ALA A 29 16.92 11.97 -9.78
CA ALA A 29 17.82 10.98 -10.38
C ALA A 29 17.42 9.54 -10.02
N THR A 30 16.61 9.36 -8.98
CA THR A 30 16.16 8.05 -8.49
C THR A 30 14.70 8.12 -8.13
N VAL A 31 13.93 7.14 -8.55
CA VAL A 31 12.57 6.84 -8.06
C VAL A 31 12.64 5.54 -7.26
N VAL A 32 12.06 5.52 -6.09
CA VAL A 32 11.85 4.29 -5.31
C VAL A 32 10.38 3.96 -5.35
N ASN A 33 9.99 2.80 -5.89
CA ASN A 33 8.63 2.31 -5.74
C ASN A 33 8.54 1.47 -4.48
N THR A 34 7.65 1.86 -3.59
CA THR A 34 7.44 1.16 -2.32
C THR A 34 6.79 -0.20 -2.52
N HIS A 35 5.89 -0.32 -3.51
CA HIS A 35 5.19 -1.54 -3.85
C HIS A 35 4.58 -1.46 -5.26
N ALA A 36 3.84 -2.50 -5.68
CA ALA A 36 3.44 -2.70 -7.07
C ALA A 36 2.10 -2.07 -7.46
N ASN A 37 1.33 -1.51 -6.52
CA ASN A 37 0.03 -0.95 -6.86
C ASN A 37 0.16 0.27 -7.79
N GLY A 38 -0.74 0.38 -8.75
CA GLY A 38 -0.64 1.38 -9.81
C GLY A 38 -0.61 2.82 -9.33
N ASP A 39 -1.30 3.12 -8.24
CA ASP A 39 -1.30 4.45 -7.62
C ASP A 39 0.03 4.86 -6.98
N HIS A 40 1.04 3.98 -7.02
CA HIS A 40 2.41 4.20 -6.58
C HIS A 40 3.45 4.06 -7.70
N CYS A 41 3.08 3.57 -8.90
CA CYS A 41 4.07 3.26 -9.93
C CYS A 41 3.66 3.59 -11.38
N TYR A 42 2.37 3.82 -11.68
CA TYR A 42 1.93 4.03 -13.07
C TYR A 42 2.46 5.32 -13.70
N GLY A 43 2.86 6.29 -12.91
CA GLY A 43 3.48 7.51 -13.41
C GLY A 43 4.99 7.44 -13.66
N ASN A 44 5.63 6.29 -13.48
CA ASN A 44 7.09 6.13 -13.60
C ASN A 44 7.65 6.63 -14.93
N GLU A 45 6.93 6.44 -16.03
CA GLU A 45 7.35 6.89 -17.37
C GLU A 45 7.60 8.40 -17.49
N LEU A 46 6.99 9.22 -16.60
CA LEU A 46 7.18 10.66 -16.60
C LEU A 46 8.49 11.11 -15.92
N VAL A 47 9.16 10.24 -15.18
CA VAL A 47 10.43 10.57 -14.53
C VAL A 47 11.60 10.13 -15.42
N VAL A 48 11.67 10.74 -16.59
CA VAL A 48 12.63 10.37 -17.65
C VAL A 48 14.06 10.50 -17.17
N GLY A 49 14.83 9.43 -17.35
CA GLY A 49 16.27 9.38 -17.02
C GLY A 49 16.59 9.08 -15.56
N ALA A 50 15.59 8.94 -14.70
CA ALA A 50 15.80 8.46 -13.34
C ALA A 50 16.02 6.93 -13.32
N GLU A 51 16.86 6.49 -12.39
CA GLU A 51 16.90 5.07 -12.01
C GLU A 51 15.67 4.73 -11.20
N ILE A 52 14.97 3.65 -11.55
CA ILE A 52 13.81 3.17 -10.79
C ILE A 52 14.25 1.97 -9.95
N VAL A 53 14.09 2.08 -8.64
CA VAL A 53 14.53 1.08 -7.65
C VAL A 53 13.31 0.52 -6.94
N ALA A 54 13.22 -0.82 -6.85
CA ALA A 54 12.17 -1.50 -6.08
C ALA A 54 12.69 -2.84 -5.55
N SER A 55 11.94 -3.48 -4.62
CA SER A 55 12.23 -4.87 -4.27
C SER A 55 12.04 -5.80 -5.48
N ALA A 56 12.71 -6.94 -5.47
CA ALA A 56 12.56 -7.93 -6.54
C ALA A 56 11.11 -8.45 -6.62
N ALA A 57 10.42 -8.58 -5.49
CA ALA A 57 9.03 -8.98 -5.42
C ALA A 57 8.11 -7.90 -6.02
N THR A 58 8.30 -6.62 -5.67
CA THR A 58 7.57 -5.50 -6.28
C THR A 58 7.74 -5.46 -7.80
N ALA A 59 8.99 -5.62 -8.29
CA ALA A 59 9.25 -5.61 -9.73
C ALA A 59 8.53 -6.76 -10.46
N HIS A 60 8.39 -7.90 -9.80
CA HIS A 60 7.62 -9.03 -10.34
C HIS A 60 6.12 -8.74 -10.38
N GLU A 61 5.54 -8.31 -9.25
CA GLU A 61 4.10 -7.99 -9.15
C GLU A 61 3.66 -6.88 -10.11
N MET A 62 4.50 -5.88 -10.39
CA MET A 62 4.20 -4.83 -11.39
C MET A 62 3.86 -5.40 -12.78
N THR A 63 4.29 -6.61 -13.09
CA THR A 63 3.95 -7.28 -14.36
C THR A 63 2.57 -7.94 -14.36
N GLU A 64 1.96 -8.15 -13.20
CA GLU A 64 0.71 -8.90 -13.05
C GLU A 64 -0.53 -8.03 -13.29
N VAL A 65 -0.47 -6.74 -12.93
CA VAL A 65 -1.57 -5.78 -13.11
C VAL A 65 -1.11 -4.63 -14.01
N PRO A 66 -1.10 -4.82 -15.34
CA PRO A 66 -0.71 -3.74 -16.26
C PRO A 66 -1.80 -2.67 -16.36
N PRO A 67 -1.46 -1.39 -16.60
CA PRO A 67 -2.42 -0.29 -16.75
C PRO A 67 -3.51 -0.56 -17.80
N ALA A 68 -3.18 -1.29 -18.86
CA ALA A 68 -4.14 -1.68 -19.91
C ALA A 68 -5.32 -2.51 -19.38
N MET A 69 -5.11 -3.29 -18.31
CA MET A 69 -6.18 -4.05 -17.65
C MET A 69 -7.17 -3.10 -16.97
N LEU A 70 -6.68 -2.10 -16.25
CA LEU A 70 -7.53 -1.10 -15.60
C LEU A 70 -8.25 -0.22 -16.63
N ALA A 71 -7.58 0.13 -17.74
CA ALA A 71 -8.18 0.84 -18.86
C ALA A 71 -9.32 0.02 -19.50
N ALA A 72 -9.16 -1.30 -19.60
CA ALA A 72 -10.21 -2.20 -20.10
C ALA A 72 -11.40 -2.28 -19.12
N LEU A 73 -11.14 -2.42 -17.82
CA LEU A 73 -12.18 -2.42 -16.78
C LEU A 73 -12.95 -1.10 -16.74
N ASN A 74 -12.27 0.03 -16.90
CA ASN A 74 -12.92 1.34 -16.95
C ASN A 74 -13.90 1.48 -18.14
N LYS A 75 -13.68 0.75 -19.21
CA LYS A 75 -14.52 0.71 -20.42
C LYS A 75 -15.50 -0.46 -20.44
N ALA A 76 -15.39 -1.39 -19.50
CA ALA A 76 -16.22 -2.58 -19.49
C ALA A 76 -17.71 -2.23 -19.34
N PRO A 77 -18.62 -2.89 -20.07
CA PRO A 77 -20.06 -2.72 -19.89
C PRO A 77 -20.58 -3.49 -18.68
N GLY A 78 -21.74 -3.10 -18.18
CA GLY A 78 -22.46 -3.82 -17.12
C GLY A 78 -21.90 -3.59 -15.71
N GLU A 79 -22.37 -4.43 -14.77
CA GLU A 79 -22.16 -4.23 -13.34
C GLU A 79 -20.69 -4.17 -12.91
N VAL A 80 -19.83 -4.99 -13.54
CA VAL A 80 -18.39 -5.00 -13.25
C VAL A 80 -17.75 -3.66 -13.63
N GLY A 81 -18.03 -3.16 -14.83
CA GLY A 81 -17.51 -1.87 -15.26
C GLY A 81 -18.09 -0.71 -14.46
N ASP A 82 -19.40 -0.78 -14.09
CA ASP A 82 -20.05 0.24 -13.27
C ASP A 82 -19.44 0.28 -11.86
N LEU A 83 -19.19 -0.90 -11.27
CA LEU A 83 -18.53 -1.00 -9.97
C LEU A 83 -17.10 -0.46 -10.03
N PHE A 84 -16.32 -0.84 -11.05
CA PHE A 84 -14.95 -0.34 -11.23
C PHE A 84 -14.95 1.19 -11.35
N ARG A 85 -15.81 1.75 -12.20
CA ARG A 85 -15.93 3.21 -12.36
C ARG A 85 -16.39 3.93 -11.09
N SER A 86 -17.16 3.28 -10.22
CA SER A 86 -17.56 3.90 -8.95
C SER A 86 -16.38 4.18 -8.00
N PHE A 87 -15.27 3.42 -8.15
CA PHE A 87 -14.05 3.61 -7.37
C PHE A 87 -12.96 4.36 -8.12
N PHE A 88 -12.81 4.09 -9.42
CA PHE A 88 -11.64 4.49 -10.20
C PHE A 88 -11.96 5.29 -11.46
N GLY A 89 -13.25 5.63 -11.67
CA GLY A 89 -13.69 6.31 -12.89
C GLY A 89 -13.13 7.73 -13.11
N ASP A 90 -12.60 8.35 -12.06
CA ASP A 90 -11.97 9.67 -12.13
C ASP A 90 -10.51 9.61 -12.63
N PHE A 91 -9.91 8.41 -12.78
CA PHE A 91 -8.53 8.20 -13.23
C PHE A 91 -8.46 7.81 -14.70
N GLU A 92 -7.38 8.22 -15.36
CA GLU A 92 -7.13 7.97 -16.78
C GLU A 92 -6.02 6.92 -16.95
N PHE A 93 -6.39 5.69 -17.31
CA PHE A 93 -5.43 4.58 -17.48
C PHE A 93 -4.98 4.37 -18.94
N ASP A 94 -5.64 5.03 -19.91
CA ASP A 94 -5.31 4.91 -21.32
C ASP A 94 -3.95 5.53 -21.64
N GLY A 95 -3.12 4.79 -22.38
CA GLY A 95 -1.84 5.26 -22.86
C GLY A 95 -0.71 5.23 -21.84
N ILE A 96 -0.96 4.73 -20.61
CA ILE A 96 0.11 4.52 -19.62
C ILE A 96 1.00 3.37 -20.08
N GLU A 97 2.30 3.62 -20.19
CA GLU A 97 3.32 2.61 -20.45
C GLU A 97 3.97 2.16 -19.14
N MET A 98 3.71 0.88 -18.75
CA MET A 98 4.32 0.33 -17.55
C MET A 98 5.84 0.40 -17.61
N THR A 99 6.43 1.24 -16.77
CA THR A 99 7.88 1.42 -16.67
C THR A 99 8.39 0.70 -15.44
N LEU A 100 9.04 -0.44 -15.68
CA LEU A 100 9.52 -1.34 -14.64
C LEU A 100 10.81 -0.82 -13.97
N PRO A 101 11.13 -1.29 -12.73
CA PRO A 101 12.37 -0.98 -12.06
C PRO A 101 13.60 -1.35 -12.90
N THR A 102 14.58 -0.45 -12.93
CA THR A 102 15.89 -0.66 -13.57
C THR A 102 16.91 -1.26 -12.62
N GLN A 103 16.69 -1.10 -11.30
CA GLN A 103 17.46 -1.76 -10.25
C GLN A 103 16.51 -2.45 -9.28
N THR A 104 16.81 -3.70 -8.93
CA THR A 104 16.07 -4.44 -7.91
C THR A 104 16.96 -4.84 -6.75
N PHE A 105 16.37 -5.04 -5.57
CA PHE A 105 17.06 -5.52 -4.38
C PHE A 105 16.20 -6.51 -3.60
N THR A 106 16.83 -7.17 -2.61
CA THR A 106 16.16 -8.03 -1.65
C THR A 106 16.64 -7.67 -0.25
N GLY A 107 15.75 -7.63 0.71
CA GLY A 107 16.03 -7.33 2.09
C GLY A 107 16.35 -5.86 2.34
N ARG A 108 17.58 -5.41 2.11
CA ARG A 108 17.98 -4.01 2.36
C ARG A 108 18.91 -3.48 1.28
N LEU A 109 18.73 -2.19 0.96
CA LEU A 109 19.62 -1.43 0.08
C LEU A 109 19.78 -0.01 0.62
N THR A 110 20.98 0.54 0.62
CA THR A 110 21.16 1.97 0.87
C THR A 110 21.44 2.68 -0.45
N VAL A 111 20.66 3.73 -0.73
CA VAL A 111 20.84 4.62 -1.88
C VAL A 111 21.21 6.02 -1.41
N GLN A 112 21.88 6.80 -2.26
CA GLN A 112 22.32 8.15 -1.93
C GLN A 112 21.39 9.20 -2.56
N ALA A 113 20.92 10.15 -1.77
CA ALA A 113 20.11 11.25 -2.24
C ALA A 113 20.67 12.59 -1.72
N GLY A 114 21.37 13.34 -2.59
CA GLY A 114 21.91 14.64 -2.19
C GLY A 114 22.93 14.57 -1.03
N GLY A 115 23.68 13.47 -0.96
CA GLY A 115 24.67 13.22 0.11
C GLY A 115 24.09 12.66 1.41
N ARG A 116 22.81 12.27 1.39
CA ARG A 116 22.12 11.59 2.50
C ARG A 116 21.93 10.12 2.19
N ASP A 117 22.05 9.29 3.21
CA ASP A 117 21.69 7.89 3.13
C ASP A 117 20.15 7.75 3.17
N VAL A 118 19.62 6.96 2.25
CA VAL A 118 18.23 6.50 2.27
C VAL A 118 18.25 4.98 2.35
N GLU A 119 17.83 4.44 3.47
CA GLU A 119 17.76 3.00 3.71
C GLU A 119 16.43 2.46 3.18
N LEU A 120 16.50 1.65 2.13
CA LEU A 120 15.36 0.88 1.62
C LEU A 120 15.31 -0.44 2.36
N ILE A 121 14.17 -0.72 3.00
CA ILE A 121 13.98 -1.93 3.81
C ILE A 121 12.76 -2.65 3.29
N GLU A 122 12.96 -3.83 2.71
CA GLU A 122 11.87 -4.72 2.34
C GLU A 122 11.20 -5.28 3.60
N VAL A 123 9.91 -5.07 3.72
CA VAL A 123 9.09 -5.48 4.88
C VAL A 123 7.95 -6.41 4.47
N GLY A 124 7.74 -6.58 3.16
CA GLY A 124 6.79 -7.53 2.61
C GLY A 124 7.19 -9.00 2.80
N PRO A 125 6.25 -9.94 2.55
CA PRO A 125 4.88 -9.67 2.14
C PRO A 125 4.01 -9.15 3.29
N ALA A 126 3.22 -8.10 3.02
CA ALA A 126 2.32 -7.49 3.98
C ALA A 126 1.06 -6.94 3.28
N HIS A 127 1.05 -5.65 2.85
CA HIS A 127 0.01 -5.12 1.97
C HIS A 127 0.08 -5.81 0.59
N THR A 128 1.28 -5.82 -0.02
CA THR A 128 1.63 -6.56 -1.23
C THR A 128 2.77 -7.54 -0.95
N ALA A 129 3.28 -8.24 -1.97
CA ALA A 129 4.38 -9.19 -1.77
C ALA A 129 5.72 -8.50 -1.49
N GLY A 130 5.94 -7.31 -2.05
CA GLY A 130 7.26 -6.67 -2.08
C GLY A 130 7.38 -5.36 -1.32
N ASP A 131 6.48 -5.09 -0.36
CA ASP A 131 6.45 -3.80 0.34
C ASP A 131 7.81 -3.36 0.88
N THR A 132 8.17 -2.12 0.60
CA THR A 132 9.43 -1.49 0.98
C THR A 132 9.15 -0.17 1.69
N ILE A 133 9.84 0.08 2.80
CA ILE A 133 9.89 1.40 3.43
C ILE A 133 11.21 2.10 3.07
N ALA A 134 11.16 3.43 2.92
CA ALA A 134 12.36 4.26 2.69
C ALA A 134 12.62 5.12 3.93
N TYR A 135 13.67 4.81 4.66
CA TYR A 135 14.05 5.49 5.89
C TYR A 135 15.23 6.44 5.64
N VAL A 136 15.11 7.68 6.10
CA VAL A 136 16.13 8.73 6.02
C VAL A 136 16.60 9.06 7.44
N PRO A 137 17.65 8.40 7.94
CA PRO A 137 18.04 8.49 9.36
C PRO A 137 18.35 9.90 9.82
N ASP A 138 19.14 10.66 9.08
CA ASP A 138 19.55 12.02 9.42
C ASP A 138 18.41 13.06 9.34
N ALA A 139 17.28 12.70 8.71
CA ALA A 139 16.06 13.50 8.69
C ALA A 139 14.98 12.95 9.64
N GLN A 140 15.25 11.86 10.36
CA GLN A 140 14.30 11.16 11.23
C GLN A 140 12.94 10.95 10.55
N THR A 141 12.97 10.61 9.26
CA THR A 141 11.78 10.50 8.41
C THR A 141 11.72 9.12 7.75
N VAL A 142 10.53 8.53 7.74
CA VAL A 142 10.28 7.28 7.01
C VAL A 142 9.08 7.42 6.07
N TYR A 143 9.25 6.98 4.83
CA TYR A 143 8.18 6.82 3.84
C TYR A 143 7.77 5.36 3.85
N THR A 144 6.51 5.09 4.12
CA THR A 144 6.06 3.73 4.45
C THR A 144 5.34 3.03 3.32
N GLY A 145 5.01 3.75 2.23
CA GLY A 145 4.04 3.22 1.29
C GLY A 145 2.78 2.73 2.03
N ASP A 146 2.15 1.73 1.53
CA ASP A 146 0.88 1.20 2.02
C ASP A 146 0.99 0.28 3.25
N ILE A 147 2.15 0.29 3.90
CA ILE A 147 2.22 -0.18 5.29
C ILE A 147 1.36 0.71 6.19
N LEU A 148 1.10 1.98 5.81
CA LEU A 148 0.24 2.87 6.57
C LEU A 148 -0.86 3.51 5.73
N PHE A 149 -2.11 3.34 6.22
CA PHE A 149 -3.30 4.06 5.84
C PHE A 149 -3.77 4.89 7.04
N ILE A 150 -3.70 6.21 6.95
CA ILE A 150 -4.05 7.08 8.08
C ILE A 150 -5.47 7.64 7.91
N GLY A 151 -6.36 7.26 8.82
CA GLY A 151 -7.77 7.64 8.79
C GLY A 151 -8.67 6.76 7.93
N GLY A 152 -8.14 5.67 7.37
CA GLY A 152 -8.86 4.66 6.61
C GLY A 152 -8.44 3.24 6.98
N ALA A 153 -9.35 2.28 6.85
CA ALA A 153 -9.01 0.87 7.02
C ALA A 153 -8.05 0.42 5.90
N PRO A 154 -6.90 -0.18 6.22
CA PRO A 154 -6.01 -0.72 5.21
C PRO A 154 -6.63 -1.93 4.50
N ILE A 155 -6.09 -2.30 3.34
CA ILE A 155 -6.48 -3.50 2.58
C ILE A 155 -5.28 -4.43 2.44
N VAL A 156 -5.49 -5.73 2.59
CA VAL A 156 -4.42 -6.76 2.53
C VAL A 156 -4.56 -7.53 1.22
N TRP A 157 -3.60 -7.35 0.31
CA TRP A 157 -3.57 -8.15 -0.93
C TRP A 157 -2.75 -9.44 -0.77
N ALA A 158 -1.61 -9.37 -0.11
CA ALA A 158 -0.72 -10.52 0.09
C ALA A 158 -0.84 -11.12 1.50
N GLY A 159 -0.63 -10.37 2.55
CA GLY A 159 -0.55 -10.89 3.93
C GLY A 159 0.74 -11.69 4.17
N PRO A 160 0.90 -12.40 5.27
CA PRO A 160 -0.06 -12.47 6.38
C PRO A 160 -0.06 -11.18 7.23
N LEU A 161 -1.11 -10.99 8.03
CA LEU A 161 -1.23 -9.80 8.90
C LEU A 161 -0.11 -9.73 9.94
N GLU A 162 0.40 -10.85 10.38
CA GLU A 162 1.52 -10.94 11.31
C GLU A 162 2.77 -10.23 10.78
N ASN A 163 3.09 -10.37 9.49
CA ASN A 163 4.21 -9.66 8.86
C ASN A 163 3.95 -8.16 8.82
N TRP A 164 2.72 -7.74 8.52
CA TRP A 164 2.36 -6.32 8.52
C TRP A 164 2.46 -5.69 9.91
N ILE A 165 2.02 -6.41 10.95
CA ILE A 165 2.21 -6.01 12.36
C ILE A 165 3.71 -5.87 12.67
N ALA A 166 4.54 -6.81 12.22
CA ALA A 166 6.00 -6.74 12.39
C ALA A 166 6.61 -5.55 11.64
N ALA A 167 6.10 -5.19 10.46
CA ALA A 167 6.52 -3.97 9.74
C ALA A 167 6.20 -2.70 10.55
N CYS A 168 5.01 -2.61 11.16
CA CYS A 168 4.66 -1.51 12.06
C CYS A 168 5.59 -1.47 13.29
N ASP A 169 5.91 -2.64 13.88
CA ASP A 169 6.84 -2.74 15.01
C ASP A 169 8.25 -2.28 14.62
N LEU A 170 8.71 -2.63 13.43
CA LEU A 170 9.99 -2.15 12.90
C LEU A 170 9.99 -0.62 12.80
N ILE A 171 8.97 0.00 12.18
CA ILE A 171 8.87 1.46 12.05
C ILE A 171 8.88 2.12 13.43
N ASN A 172 8.15 1.57 14.40
CA ASN A 172 8.14 2.08 15.78
C ASN A 172 9.51 1.98 16.47
N SER A 173 10.38 1.04 16.06
CA SER A 173 11.73 0.89 16.61
C SER A 173 12.75 1.85 16.02
N LEU A 174 12.49 2.42 14.83
CA LEU A 174 13.37 3.38 14.18
C LEU A 174 13.38 4.72 14.95
N ASP A 175 14.46 5.49 14.79
CA ASP A 175 14.51 6.87 15.29
C ASP A 175 13.84 7.81 14.29
N VAL A 176 12.50 7.91 14.37
CA VAL A 176 11.68 8.72 13.47
C VAL A 176 10.81 9.70 14.23
N GLU A 177 10.70 10.91 13.70
CA GLU A 177 9.77 11.96 14.12
C GLU A 177 8.65 12.15 13.10
N THR A 178 8.96 12.00 11.81
CA THR A 178 8.00 12.17 10.71
C THR A 178 7.77 10.85 10.00
N VAL A 179 6.52 10.48 9.87
CA VAL A 179 6.09 9.30 9.12
C VAL A 179 5.20 9.74 7.95
N VAL A 180 5.61 9.38 6.74
CA VAL A 180 4.89 9.67 5.49
C VAL A 180 4.18 8.39 5.06
N PRO A 181 2.84 8.31 5.22
CA PRO A 181 2.08 7.13 4.82
C PRO A 181 1.87 7.07 3.31
N GLY A 182 1.49 5.91 2.78
CA GLY A 182 1.00 5.79 1.41
C GLY A 182 -0.31 6.52 1.23
N HIS A 183 -1.23 6.39 2.19
CA HIS A 183 -2.51 7.07 2.17
C HIS A 183 -2.80 7.84 3.47
N GLY A 184 -3.35 9.04 3.32
CA GLY A 184 -3.74 9.91 4.42
C GLY A 184 -2.72 10.98 4.76
N PRO A 185 -2.91 11.72 5.85
CA PRO A 185 -2.03 12.81 6.24
C PRO A 185 -0.72 12.31 6.85
N LEU A 186 0.30 13.17 6.83
CA LEU A 186 1.53 12.96 7.60
C LEU A 186 1.21 12.62 9.06
N THR A 187 2.02 11.74 9.64
CA THR A 187 1.81 11.25 10.99
C THR A 187 3.15 11.06 11.72
N ASP A 188 3.08 10.41 12.87
CA ASP A 188 4.16 10.03 13.76
C ASP A 188 4.01 8.56 14.21
N LYS A 189 4.80 8.11 15.16
CA LYS A 189 4.71 6.77 15.75
C LYS A 189 3.33 6.46 16.37
N ALA A 190 2.56 7.47 16.79
CA ALA A 190 1.21 7.21 17.29
C ALA A 190 0.27 6.79 16.15
N GLY A 191 0.47 7.32 14.94
CA GLY A 191 -0.24 6.84 13.75
C GLY A 191 0.10 5.40 13.40
N VAL A 192 1.38 5.05 13.41
CA VAL A 192 1.86 3.67 13.20
C VAL A 192 1.23 2.72 14.21
N THR A 193 1.23 3.11 15.48
CA THR A 193 0.65 2.30 16.57
C THR A 193 -0.84 2.04 16.35
N ARG A 194 -1.60 3.06 15.89
CA ARG A 194 -3.04 2.88 15.60
C ARG A 194 -3.30 1.90 14.45
N VAL A 195 -2.49 1.93 13.39
CA VAL A 195 -2.61 0.94 12.30
C VAL A 195 -2.27 -0.46 12.79
N ARG A 196 -1.20 -0.59 13.57
CA ARG A 196 -0.81 -1.85 14.22
C ARG A 196 -1.92 -2.41 15.12
N GLU A 197 -2.56 -1.57 15.92
CA GLU A 197 -3.67 -1.96 16.80
C GLU A 197 -4.86 -2.48 15.99
N TYR A 198 -5.19 -1.81 14.88
CA TYR A 198 -6.24 -2.26 13.97
C TYR A 198 -5.92 -3.65 13.39
N LEU A 199 -4.72 -3.84 12.86
CA LEU A 199 -4.30 -5.13 12.27
C LEU A 199 -4.34 -6.25 13.33
N ALA A 200 -3.82 -6.00 14.53
CA ALA A 200 -3.84 -6.97 15.63
C ALA A 200 -5.26 -7.31 16.08
N TYR A 201 -6.15 -6.30 16.10
CA TYR A 201 -7.57 -6.52 16.40
C TYR A 201 -8.24 -7.40 15.35
N VAL A 202 -8.11 -7.07 14.06
CA VAL A 202 -8.69 -7.87 12.97
C VAL A 202 -8.15 -9.30 12.99
N LEU A 203 -6.84 -9.47 13.14
CA LEU A 203 -6.20 -10.81 13.24
C LEU A 203 -6.76 -11.64 14.40
N SER A 204 -6.89 -11.03 15.58
CA SER A 204 -7.42 -11.71 16.77
C SER A 204 -8.88 -12.12 16.60
N GLU A 205 -9.71 -11.15 16.17
CA GLU A 205 -11.16 -11.34 16.06
C GLU A 205 -11.54 -12.30 14.92
N ALA A 206 -10.85 -12.20 13.78
CA ALA A 206 -11.06 -13.11 12.66
C ALA A 206 -10.64 -14.54 13.03
N SER A 207 -9.50 -14.69 13.72
CA SER A 207 -9.03 -16.01 14.19
C SER A 207 -9.97 -16.66 15.18
N ALA A 208 -10.54 -15.88 16.11
CA ALA A 208 -11.47 -16.39 17.12
C ALA A 208 -12.77 -16.89 16.47
N ARG A 209 -13.30 -16.15 15.47
CA ARG A 209 -14.53 -16.53 14.75
C ARG A 209 -14.30 -17.73 13.83
N GLN A 210 -13.15 -17.80 13.15
CA GLN A 210 -12.76 -18.96 12.36
C GLN A 210 -12.71 -20.24 13.23
N ALA A 211 -12.10 -20.15 14.42
CA ALA A 211 -12.04 -21.27 15.35
C ALA A 211 -13.43 -21.74 15.86
N GLN A 212 -14.44 -20.87 15.77
CA GLN A 212 -15.84 -21.18 16.08
C GLN A 212 -16.62 -21.71 14.87
N GLY A 213 -16.00 -21.81 13.71
CA GLY A 213 -16.62 -22.28 12.47
C GLY A 213 -17.48 -21.23 11.75
N MET A 214 -17.34 -19.95 12.10
CA MET A 214 -18.01 -18.85 11.38
C MET A 214 -17.38 -18.69 10.00
N ASP A 215 -18.18 -18.39 8.98
CA ASP A 215 -17.63 -18.06 7.65
C ASP A 215 -16.99 -16.65 7.63
N ALA A 216 -16.10 -16.42 6.66
CA ALA A 216 -15.32 -15.20 6.58
C ALA A 216 -16.17 -13.93 6.37
N PHE A 217 -17.29 -14.04 5.61
CA PHE A 217 -18.14 -12.90 5.33
C PHE A 217 -18.94 -12.48 6.56
N ASP A 218 -19.52 -13.45 7.28
CA ASP A 218 -20.24 -13.18 8.54
C ASP A 218 -19.27 -12.64 9.61
N ALA A 219 -18.05 -13.21 9.70
CA ALA A 219 -17.01 -12.70 10.60
C ALA A 219 -16.63 -11.25 10.28
N ALA A 220 -16.43 -10.91 9.02
CA ALA A 220 -16.12 -9.54 8.60
C ALA A 220 -17.23 -8.55 8.95
N ARG A 221 -18.49 -8.94 8.74
CA ARG A 221 -19.66 -8.13 9.07
C ARG A 221 -19.75 -7.85 10.58
N GLU A 222 -19.56 -8.88 11.41
CA GLU A 222 -19.59 -8.72 12.87
C GLU A 222 -18.41 -7.87 13.37
N ILE A 223 -17.18 -8.13 12.89
CA ILE A 223 -15.99 -7.34 13.25
C ILE A 223 -16.20 -5.86 12.90
N CYS A 224 -16.76 -5.58 11.71
CA CYS A 224 -17.09 -4.22 11.31
C CYS A 224 -18.10 -3.57 12.29
N ALA A 225 -19.17 -4.30 12.66
CA ALA A 225 -20.16 -3.82 13.60
C ALA A 225 -19.58 -3.57 15.00
N ASP A 226 -18.68 -4.44 15.47
CA ASP A 226 -17.98 -4.29 16.75
C ASP A 226 -17.03 -3.09 16.77
N ILE A 227 -16.40 -2.78 15.64
CA ILE A 227 -15.56 -1.58 15.52
C ILE A 227 -16.44 -0.33 15.60
N LEU A 228 -17.48 -0.26 14.79
CA LEU A 228 -18.35 0.90 14.69
C LEU A 228 -19.18 1.12 15.98
N GLY A 229 -19.46 0.05 16.70
CA GLY A 229 -20.19 0.08 17.96
C GLY A 229 -19.37 0.50 19.19
N ASP A 230 -18.03 0.55 19.08
CA ASP A 230 -17.15 0.90 20.20
C ASP A 230 -16.31 2.16 19.91
N PRO A 231 -16.78 3.35 20.27
CA PRO A 231 -16.07 4.60 20.02
C PRO A 231 -14.73 4.74 20.78
N LYS A 232 -14.42 3.81 21.69
CA LYS A 232 -13.13 3.79 22.41
C LYS A 232 -12.00 3.19 21.60
N LYS A 233 -12.30 2.43 20.55
CA LYS A 233 -11.27 1.94 19.64
C LYS A 233 -10.64 3.11 18.88
N SER A 234 -9.32 3.19 18.87
CA SER A 234 -8.54 4.28 18.26
C SER A 234 -8.79 4.47 16.75
N PHE A 235 -9.38 3.46 16.10
CA PHE A 235 -9.71 3.39 14.68
C PHE A 235 -11.22 3.39 14.38
N ALA A 236 -12.10 3.53 15.38
CA ALA A 236 -13.56 3.46 15.19
C ALA A 236 -14.13 4.55 14.26
N THR A 237 -13.41 5.66 14.09
CA THR A 237 -13.81 6.79 13.22
C THR A 237 -13.22 6.73 11.82
N TRP A 238 -12.47 5.69 11.49
CA TRP A 238 -11.87 5.52 10.17
C TRP A 238 -12.93 5.31 9.10
N LYS A 239 -12.53 5.47 7.86
CA LYS A 239 -13.35 5.22 6.68
C LYS A 239 -13.03 3.85 6.07
N GLU A 240 -13.79 3.47 5.04
CA GLU A 240 -13.49 2.34 4.14
C GLU A 240 -13.48 0.97 4.81
N PHE A 241 -14.31 0.78 5.84
CA PHE A 241 -14.43 -0.52 6.51
C PHE A 241 -14.95 -1.66 5.63
N GLY A 242 -15.42 -1.39 4.40
CA GLY A 242 -15.69 -2.45 3.42
C GLY A 242 -14.47 -3.33 3.12
N ARG A 243 -13.25 -2.80 3.30
CA ARG A 243 -11.99 -3.54 3.14
C ARG A 243 -11.77 -4.65 4.18
N ILE A 244 -12.50 -4.62 5.29
CA ILE A 244 -12.43 -5.66 6.34
C ILE A 244 -12.73 -7.05 5.78
N SER A 245 -13.61 -7.20 4.80
CA SER A 245 -13.93 -8.49 4.19
C SER A 245 -12.69 -9.14 3.57
N VAL A 246 -11.86 -8.37 2.85
CA VAL A 246 -10.60 -8.85 2.28
C VAL A 246 -9.59 -9.20 3.38
N ASN A 247 -9.50 -8.36 4.41
CA ASN A 247 -8.55 -8.57 5.51
C ASN A 247 -8.88 -9.83 6.31
N VAL A 248 -10.17 -10.08 6.58
CA VAL A 248 -10.64 -11.28 7.28
C VAL A 248 -10.43 -12.53 6.42
N ASP A 249 -10.75 -12.48 5.12
CA ASP A 249 -10.53 -13.57 4.20
C ASP A 249 -9.04 -13.96 4.14
N THR A 250 -8.14 -12.98 4.13
CA THR A 250 -6.69 -13.23 4.18
C THR A 250 -6.26 -13.95 5.47
N VAL A 251 -6.84 -13.60 6.63
CA VAL A 251 -6.59 -14.33 7.89
C VAL A 251 -7.08 -15.77 7.78
N TYR A 252 -8.25 -15.99 7.20
CA TYR A 252 -8.83 -17.33 7.03
C TYR A 252 -7.95 -18.19 6.12
N ARG A 253 -7.51 -17.66 4.98
CA ARG A 253 -6.61 -18.35 4.03
C ARG A 253 -5.25 -18.68 4.65
N SER A 254 -4.69 -17.80 5.44
CA SER A 254 -3.38 -18.02 6.06
C SER A 254 -3.38 -19.17 7.08
N LYS A 255 -4.52 -19.46 7.70
CA LYS A 255 -4.68 -20.51 8.73
C LYS A 255 -5.28 -21.80 8.22
N ASP A 256 -5.97 -21.78 7.10
CA ASP A 256 -6.58 -22.94 6.47
C ASP A 256 -6.33 -22.90 4.97
N SER A 257 -5.36 -23.71 4.53
CA SER A 257 -5.03 -23.84 3.11
C SER A 257 -6.15 -24.43 2.23
N THR A 258 -7.24 -24.94 2.86
CA THR A 258 -8.44 -25.44 2.16
C THR A 258 -9.51 -24.36 2.01
N HIS A 259 -9.39 -23.24 2.73
CA HIS A 259 -10.30 -22.11 2.59
C HIS A 259 -10.17 -21.53 1.18
N LYS A 260 -11.31 -21.40 0.49
CA LYS A 260 -11.38 -20.70 -0.79
C LYS A 260 -12.05 -19.35 -0.57
N SER A 261 -11.44 -18.31 -1.07
CA SER A 261 -12.11 -17.02 -1.19
C SER A 261 -13.40 -17.19 -2.00
N PRO A 262 -14.47 -16.45 -1.68
CA PRO A 262 -15.62 -16.38 -2.57
C PRO A 262 -15.11 -16.03 -3.97
N ASP A 263 -15.52 -16.79 -5.00
CA ASP A 263 -15.17 -16.48 -6.38
C ASP A 263 -15.54 -15.02 -6.63
N VAL A 264 -14.55 -14.16 -6.66
CA VAL A 264 -14.73 -12.82 -7.21
C VAL A 264 -15.03 -13.10 -8.68
N VAL A 265 -16.28 -12.85 -9.04
CA VAL A 265 -16.89 -13.17 -10.33
C VAL A 265 -15.86 -12.96 -11.45
N GLU A 266 -15.47 -14.08 -12.14
CA GLU A 266 -14.69 -14.05 -13.36
C GLU A 266 -15.34 -13.15 -14.41
#